data_469870f4f365615c919d1626bda181dc
#
_entry.id   469870f4f365615c919d1626bda181dc
#
_cell.length_a   1.000
_cell.length_b   1.000
_cell.length_c   1.000
_cell.angle_alpha   90.00
_cell.angle_beta   90.00
_cell.angle_gamma   90.00
#
_symmetry.space_group_name_H-M   'P 1'
#
loop_
_entity.id
_entity.type
_entity.pdbx_description
1 polymer ?
#
loop_
_entity_poly.entity_id
_entity_poly.type
_entity_poly.pdbx_seq_one_letter_code
_entity_poly.pdbx_strand_id
1 'polypeptide(L)'
;TVDNIVKELVEKSVLTSDIKVNNFETVDLDGKQSINLDFNQAFDTFINGKGSTGEYYTVGSIVNTFLDAYSCEQIKITVEGGTLETGHTDYPGYMSRFE
;
A
#
# COMPACT_ATOMS: atom_id res chain seq x y z
N THR A 1 -14.06 -1.12 -6.05
CA THR A 1 -13.79 -1.86 -4.80
C THR A 1 -12.31 -2.09 -4.61
N VAL A 2 -11.93 -2.43 -3.39
CA VAL A 2 -10.52 -2.75 -3.08
C VAL A 2 -10.03 -3.91 -3.95
N ASP A 3 -10.86 -4.94 -4.10
CA ASP A 3 -10.47 -6.10 -4.92
C ASP A 3 -10.26 -5.72 -6.38
N ASN A 4 -11.06 -4.82 -6.91
CA ASN A 4 -10.90 -4.35 -8.28
C ASN A 4 -9.60 -3.56 -8.45
N ILE A 5 -9.25 -2.74 -7.47
CA ILE A 5 -8.01 -1.96 -7.50
C ILE A 5 -6.80 -2.89 -7.46
N VAL A 6 -6.81 -3.87 -6.57
CA VAL A 6 -5.71 -4.85 -6.47
C VAL A 6 -5.58 -5.63 -7.77
N LYS A 7 -6.70 -6.07 -8.35
CA LYS A 7 -6.71 -6.78 -9.63
C LYS A 7 -6.07 -5.94 -10.73
N GLU A 8 -6.41 -4.66 -10.80
CA GLU A 8 -5.82 -3.75 -11.78
C GLU A 8 -4.32 -3.59 -11.57
N LEU A 9 -3.88 -3.47 -10.32
CA LEU A 9 -2.44 -3.38 -10.01
C LEU A 9 -1.70 -4.65 -10.40
N VAL A 10 -2.33 -5.81 -10.25
CA VAL A 10 -1.75 -7.08 -10.70
C VAL A 10 -1.68 -7.11 -12.23
N GLU A 11 -2.73 -6.68 -12.91
CA GLU A 11 -2.76 -6.63 -14.37
C GLU A 11 -1.69 -5.70 -14.94
N LYS A 12 -1.37 -4.63 -14.22
CA LYS A 12 -0.33 -3.66 -14.61
C LYS A 12 1.07 -4.06 -14.12
N SER A 13 1.20 -5.24 -13.54
CA SER A 13 2.46 -5.77 -13.01
C SER A 13 3.05 -4.96 -11.87
N VAL A 14 2.23 -4.18 -11.17
CA VAL A 14 2.66 -3.46 -9.96
C VAL A 14 2.71 -4.42 -8.78
N LEU A 15 1.78 -5.36 -8.72
CA LEU A 15 1.71 -6.41 -7.70
C LEU A 15 1.70 -7.78 -8.36
N THR A 16 1.95 -8.83 -7.57
CA THR A 16 1.83 -10.22 -8.02
C THR A 16 0.49 -10.80 -7.56
N SER A 17 0.04 -11.86 -8.24
CA SER A 17 -1.31 -12.40 -8.02
C SER A 17 -1.52 -13.06 -6.66
N ASP A 18 -0.44 -13.41 -5.96
CA ASP A 18 -0.52 -14.00 -4.62
C ASP A 18 -0.64 -12.95 -3.50
N ILE A 19 -0.52 -11.67 -3.84
CA ILE A 19 -0.70 -10.58 -2.87
C ILE A 19 -2.20 -10.36 -2.66
N LYS A 20 -2.62 -10.40 -1.40
CA LYS A 20 -4.03 -10.23 -1.02
C LYS A 20 -4.15 -9.17 0.07
N VAL A 21 -5.29 -8.50 0.09
CA VAL A 21 -5.64 -7.55 1.14
C VAL A 21 -6.31 -8.30 2.28
N ASN A 22 -5.73 -8.23 3.47
CA ASN A 22 -6.30 -8.81 4.68
C ASN A 22 -7.35 -7.89 5.29
N ASN A 23 -7.11 -6.57 5.24
CA ASN A 23 -8.04 -5.60 5.81
C ASN A 23 -7.90 -4.26 5.12
N PHE A 24 -9.01 -3.56 4.99
CA PHE A 24 -9.07 -2.23 4.40
C PHE A 24 -10.14 -1.44 5.13
N GLU A 25 -9.80 -0.21 5.55
CA GLU A 25 -10.79 0.69 6.11
C GLU A 25 -10.42 2.14 5.82
N THR A 26 -11.43 2.99 5.78
CA THR A 26 -11.24 4.43 5.74
C THR A 26 -11.66 5.00 7.08
N VAL A 27 -10.89 5.95 7.59
CA VAL A 27 -11.16 6.59 8.88
C VAL A 27 -10.91 8.08 8.77
N ASP A 28 -11.62 8.85 9.60
CA ASP A 28 -11.38 10.29 9.73
C ASP A 28 -10.46 10.49 10.93
N LEU A 29 -9.28 11.02 10.70
CA LEU A 29 -8.31 11.31 11.75
C LEU A 29 -8.11 12.82 11.83
N ASP A 30 -8.81 13.45 12.77
CA ASP A 30 -8.73 14.90 13.00
C ASP A 30 -9.00 15.69 11.70
N GLY A 31 -10.02 15.27 10.95
CA GLY A 31 -10.41 15.89 9.71
C GLY A 31 -9.68 15.39 8.47
N LYS A 32 -8.68 14.54 8.62
CA LYS A 32 -7.99 13.92 7.48
C LYS A 32 -8.61 12.59 7.15
N GLN A 33 -9.08 12.46 5.91
CA GLN A 33 -9.58 11.18 5.41
C GLN A 33 -8.40 10.26 5.17
N SER A 34 -8.40 9.13 5.86
CA SER A 34 -7.23 8.25 5.94
C SER A 34 -7.60 6.82 5.56
N ILE A 35 -6.62 6.08 5.03
CA ILE A 35 -6.78 4.66 4.68
C ILE A 35 -5.85 3.83 5.56
N ASN A 36 -6.39 2.73 6.09
CA ASN A 36 -5.58 1.66 6.67
C ASN A 36 -5.70 0.45 5.74
N LEU A 37 -4.58 0.03 5.17
CA LEU A 37 -4.52 -1.05 4.18
C LEU A 37 -3.53 -2.10 4.66
N ASP A 38 -4.03 -3.30 4.93
CA ASP A 38 -3.20 -4.42 5.40
C ASP A 38 -3.09 -5.48 4.33
N PHE A 39 -1.87 -5.85 3.99
CA PHE A 39 -1.59 -6.90 3.01
C PHE A 39 -1.15 -8.19 3.71
N ASN A 40 -1.23 -9.29 2.97
CA ASN A 40 -0.70 -10.57 3.42
C ASN A 40 0.83 -10.61 3.30
N GLN A 41 1.43 -11.68 3.83
CA GLN A 41 2.89 -11.86 3.84
C GLN A 41 3.50 -11.83 2.45
N ALA A 42 2.76 -12.22 1.41
CA ALA A 42 3.27 -12.20 0.05
C ALA A 42 3.73 -10.80 -0.38
N PHE A 43 3.08 -9.73 0.13
CA PHE A 43 3.51 -8.38 -0.18
C PHE A 43 4.88 -8.07 0.43
N ASP A 44 5.11 -8.51 1.66
CA ASP A 44 6.41 -8.31 2.31
C ASP A 44 7.53 -8.98 1.52
N THR A 45 7.31 -10.23 1.12
CA THR A 45 8.28 -10.97 0.32
C THR A 45 8.55 -10.26 -1.02
N PHE A 46 7.48 -9.80 -1.66
CA PHE A 46 7.58 -9.12 -2.95
C PHE A 46 8.38 -7.82 -2.85
N ILE A 47 8.03 -6.97 -1.89
CA ILE A 47 8.65 -5.64 -1.78
C ILE A 47 10.10 -5.75 -1.33
N ASN A 48 10.42 -6.71 -0.46
CA ASN A 48 11.78 -6.93 -0.01
C ASN A 48 12.69 -7.54 -1.06
N GLY A 49 12.12 -8.04 -2.16
CA GLY A 49 12.91 -8.52 -3.29
C GLY A 49 13.31 -7.42 -4.27
N LYS A 50 12.86 -6.18 -4.05
CA LYS A 50 13.14 -5.07 -4.96
C LYS A 50 14.31 -4.23 -4.46
N GLY A 51 15.01 -3.57 -5.40
CA GLY A 51 15.95 -2.51 -5.06
C GLY A 51 15.22 -1.25 -4.64
N SER A 52 15.94 -0.26 -4.13
CA SER A 52 15.35 0.97 -3.59
C SER A 52 14.50 1.73 -4.60
N THR A 53 14.92 1.81 -5.85
CA THR A 53 14.15 2.50 -6.91
C THR A 53 12.85 1.76 -7.20
N GLY A 54 12.90 0.43 -7.35
CA GLY A 54 11.70 -0.37 -7.58
C GLY A 54 10.73 -0.31 -6.41
N GLU A 55 11.24 -0.34 -5.20
CA GLU A 55 10.43 -0.19 -4.00
C GLU A 55 9.70 1.15 -3.98
N TYR A 56 10.42 2.24 -4.27
CA TYR A 56 9.84 3.59 -4.30
C TYR A 56 8.67 3.67 -5.29
N TYR A 57 8.88 3.16 -6.51
CA TYR A 57 7.83 3.20 -7.51
C TYR A 57 6.66 2.28 -7.19
N THR A 58 6.91 1.12 -6.60
CA THR A 58 5.84 0.20 -6.22
C THR A 58 4.99 0.79 -5.10
N VAL A 59 5.62 1.25 -4.03
CA VAL A 59 4.90 1.85 -2.89
C VAL A 59 4.16 3.10 -3.35
N GLY A 60 4.82 3.96 -4.12
CA GLY A 60 4.19 5.17 -4.65
C GLY A 60 2.98 4.89 -5.53
N SER A 61 3.05 3.87 -6.38
CA SER A 61 1.92 3.48 -7.23
C SER A 61 0.73 3.02 -6.38
N ILE A 62 0.99 2.20 -5.36
CA ILE A 62 -0.07 1.73 -4.46
C ILE A 62 -0.69 2.92 -3.72
N VAL A 63 0.15 3.76 -3.10
CA VAL A 63 -0.31 4.92 -2.33
C VAL A 63 -1.18 5.83 -3.20
N ASN A 64 -0.65 6.25 -4.33
CA ASN A 64 -1.37 7.20 -5.17
C ASN A 64 -2.66 6.63 -5.73
N THR A 65 -2.65 5.36 -6.13
CA THR A 65 -3.85 4.71 -6.66
C THR A 65 -4.97 4.65 -5.62
N PHE A 66 -4.64 4.24 -4.38
CA PHE A 66 -5.65 4.16 -3.33
C PHE A 66 -6.13 5.54 -2.86
N LEU A 67 -5.22 6.51 -2.72
CA LEU A 67 -5.62 7.86 -2.32
C LEU A 67 -6.56 8.47 -3.35
N ASP A 68 -6.29 8.29 -4.64
CA ASP A 68 -7.15 8.82 -5.71
C ASP A 68 -8.49 8.09 -5.73
N ALA A 69 -8.48 6.77 -5.60
CA ALA A 69 -9.71 5.98 -5.70
C ALA A 69 -10.71 6.29 -4.58
N TYR A 70 -10.23 6.63 -3.40
CA TYR A 70 -11.08 6.87 -2.23
C TYR A 70 -11.11 8.33 -1.77
N SER A 71 -10.48 9.22 -2.53
CA SER A 71 -10.41 10.64 -2.21
C SER A 71 -9.89 10.87 -0.79
N CYS A 72 -8.83 10.15 -0.43
CA CYS A 72 -8.22 10.26 0.88
C CYS A 72 -6.89 11.01 0.82
N GLU A 73 -6.46 11.54 1.97
CA GLU A 73 -5.28 12.39 2.06
C GLU A 73 -4.03 11.63 2.47
N GLN A 74 -4.22 10.52 3.19
CA GLN A 74 -3.09 9.73 3.69
C GLN A 74 -3.46 8.26 3.83
N ILE A 75 -2.44 7.41 3.82
CA ILE A 75 -2.61 5.97 3.87
C ILE A 75 -1.50 5.34 4.70
N LYS A 76 -1.87 4.37 5.53
CA LYS A 76 -0.91 3.53 6.23
C LYS A 76 -1.00 2.12 5.66
N ILE A 77 0.16 1.57 5.26
CA ILE A 77 0.25 0.20 4.76
C ILE A 77 0.90 -0.66 5.83
N THR A 78 0.27 -1.79 6.12
CA THR A 78 0.79 -2.78 7.06
C THR A 78 0.82 -4.14 6.38
N VAL A 79 1.52 -5.09 6.99
CA VAL A 79 1.59 -6.48 6.52
C VAL A 79 1.31 -7.40 7.70
N GLU A 80 0.29 -8.23 7.57
CA GLU A 80 -0.14 -9.14 8.64
C GLU A 80 -0.30 -8.41 9.99
N GLY A 81 -0.82 -7.20 9.93
CA GLY A 81 -1.06 -6.36 11.11
C GLY A 81 0.15 -5.61 11.62
N GLY A 82 1.33 -5.82 11.07
CA GLY A 82 2.57 -5.20 11.53
C GLY A 82 3.07 -4.10 10.60
N THR A 83 4.04 -3.34 11.08
CA THR A 83 4.66 -2.26 10.31
C THR A 83 5.31 -2.82 9.05
N LEU A 84 5.11 -2.13 7.93
CA LEU A 84 5.83 -2.45 6.70
C LEU A 84 7.29 -2.01 6.84
N GLU A 85 8.19 -2.97 6.79
CA GLU A 85 9.63 -2.74 6.88
C GLU A 85 10.31 -3.40 5.69
N THR A 86 11.26 -2.69 5.08
CA THR A 86 12.04 -3.23 3.98
C THR A 86 13.52 -3.11 4.32
N GLY A 87 14.39 -3.62 3.46
CA GLY A 87 15.83 -3.45 3.64
C GLY A 87 16.29 -2.00 3.44
N HIS A 88 15.42 -1.12 2.93
CA HIS A 88 15.76 0.26 2.59
C HIS A 88 15.13 1.30 3.50
N THR A 89 13.93 1.04 4.01
CA THR A 89 13.22 1.98 4.88
C THR A 89 12.07 1.30 5.63
N ASP A 90 11.58 1.98 6.64
CA ASP A 90 10.40 1.57 7.39
C ASP A 90 9.26 2.52 7.06
N TYR A 91 8.03 2.00 7.12
CA TYR A 91 6.82 2.78 6.84
C TYR A 91 5.87 2.69 8.05
N PRO A 92 6.24 3.30 9.20
CA PRO A 92 5.47 3.10 10.44
C PRO A 92 4.20 3.92 10.55
N GLY A 93 4.03 4.92 9.70
CA GLY A 93 2.94 5.87 9.81
C GLY A 93 2.20 6.08 8.51
N TYR A 94 1.39 7.13 8.50
CA TYR A 94 0.64 7.51 7.32
C TYR A 94 1.52 8.20 6.30
N MET A 95 1.32 7.83 5.05
CA MET A 95 2.03 8.42 3.91
C MET A 95 1.08 9.31 3.13
N SER A 96 1.60 10.45 2.67
CA SER A 96 0.89 11.31 1.73
C SER A 96 1.18 10.88 0.30
N ARG A 97 0.52 11.52 -0.66
CA ARG A 97 0.73 11.24 -2.08
C ARG A 97 2.22 11.35 -2.44
N PHE A 98 2.71 10.40 -3.20
CA PHE A 98 4.06 10.45 -3.77
C PHE A 98 4.06 11.42 -4.95
N GLU A 99 5.03 12.31 -4.94
CA GLU A 99 5.20 13.32 -6.00
C GLU A 99 6.03 12.81 -7.19
#